data_93b17c65300a765b623b4aeca81d6d24
#
_entry.id   93b17c65300a765b623b4aeca81d6d24
#
_cell.length_a   1.000
_cell.length_b   1.000
_cell.length_c   1.000
_cell.angle_alpha   90.00
_cell.angle_beta   90.00
_cell.angle_gamma   90.00
#
_symmetry.space_group_name_H-M   'P 1'
#
loop_
_entity.id
_entity.type
_entity.pdbx_description
1 polymer ?
#
loop_
_entity_poly.entity_id
_entity_poly.type
_entity_poly.pdbx_seq_one_letter_code
_entity_poly.pdbx_strand_id
1 'polypeptide(L)'
;MRVCRPILFFIDEFLLRSVSLLSLPARMRPQLVIFDWAGTLVDFGCRAPLEAFLDAFARTGLPIDEATARRPMGAHKRDHAREILHYPEVAARARTDLAREPDEALLDEIYTRFSSRLVEVLPNYAEAVPGAVATLQWLYDRDIRVASTTGYTRAMMDTLEPIAAAAGIATEALICADEVVQGRPAPWACFRLAERFGVYPMARCLKIGDTPADIAEGLNAGMVSLAVSESGNEVGLSLTALAALGADAHRSLVRGAEQRLRAAGAHAVLRSVAELPAWIEQQLA
;
A
#
# COMPACT_ATOMS: atom_id res chain seq x y z
N MET A 1 -47.80 6.69 39.84
CA MET A 1 -47.06 7.51 38.84
C MET A 1 -45.65 7.71 39.38
N ARG A 2 -44.68 6.93 38.81
CA ARG A 2 -43.26 7.12 39.12
C ARG A 2 -42.61 7.86 37.94
N VAL A 3 -42.13 9.07 38.27
CA VAL A 3 -41.47 9.95 37.30
C VAL A 3 -40.05 9.43 37.02
N CYS A 4 -39.78 9.11 35.78
CA CYS A 4 -38.46 8.72 35.32
C CYS A 4 -37.59 9.99 35.19
N ARG A 5 -36.47 10.06 35.92
CA ARG A 5 -35.47 11.11 35.80
C ARG A 5 -34.55 10.79 34.60
N PRO A 6 -34.18 11.76 33.77
CA PRO A 6 -33.20 11.53 32.70
C PRO A 6 -31.80 11.41 33.29
N ILE A 7 -31.08 10.38 32.85
CA ILE A 7 -29.66 10.21 33.12
C ILE A 7 -28.90 11.19 32.24
N LEU A 8 -28.33 12.22 32.86
CA LEU A 8 -27.33 13.08 32.19
C LEU A 8 -26.05 12.25 32.01
N PHE A 9 -25.69 11.99 30.77
CA PHE A 9 -24.34 11.50 30.43
C PHE A 9 -23.37 12.67 30.66
N PHE A 10 -22.56 12.57 31.69
CA PHE A 10 -21.31 13.30 31.82
C PHE A 10 -20.35 12.74 30.71
N ILE A 11 -20.20 13.48 29.64
CA ILE A 11 -19.09 13.28 28.71
C ILE A 11 -17.88 13.92 29.38
N ASP A 12 -17.11 13.10 30.03
CA ASP A 12 -15.89 13.48 30.74
C ASP A 12 -14.85 13.95 29.74
N GLU A 13 -14.20 15.07 30.02
CA GLU A 13 -13.11 15.74 29.27
C GLU A 13 -11.82 14.90 29.17
N PHE A 14 -11.92 13.59 29.20
CA PHE A 14 -10.77 12.66 29.18
C PHE A 14 -10.34 12.22 27.77
N LEU A 15 -11.01 12.68 26.70
CA LEU A 15 -10.76 12.24 25.32
C LEU A 15 -9.88 13.21 24.50
N LEU A 16 -9.29 14.24 25.12
CA LEU A 16 -8.31 15.13 24.51
C LEU A 16 -6.90 14.97 25.10
N ARG A 17 -6.58 13.80 25.59
CA ARG A 17 -5.16 13.47 25.84
C ARG A 17 -4.55 12.94 24.57
N SER A 18 -3.76 13.83 23.93
CA SER A 18 -2.56 13.51 23.14
C SER A 18 -2.52 12.06 22.66
N VAL A 19 -2.71 11.84 21.37
CA VAL A 19 -2.10 10.68 20.71
C VAL A 19 -0.58 10.90 20.87
N SER A 20 -0.10 10.58 22.05
CA SER A 20 1.32 10.43 22.32
C SER A 20 1.79 9.41 21.29
N LEU A 21 2.75 9.80 20.47
CA LEU A 21 3.58 8.89 19.67
C LEU A 21 3.73 7.62 20.50
N LEU A 22 3.08 6.54 20.08
CA LEU A 22 3.25 5.23 20.69
C LEU A 22 4.73 4.94 20.55
N SER A 23 5.47 5.19 21.65
CA SER A 23 6.85 4.73 21.75
C SER A 23 6.78 3.23 21.53
N LEU A 24 7.44 2.77 20.47
CA LEU A 24 7.62 1.34 20.25
C LEU A 24 8.01 0.70 21.57
N PRO A 25 7.44 -0.46 21.93
CA PRO A 25 7.90 -1.15 23.14
C PRO A 25 9.40 -1.36 23.01
N ALA A 26 10.17 -0.73 23.89
CA ALA A 26 11.62 -0.70 23.83
C ALA A 26 12.13 -2.14 23.70
N ARG A 27 12.94 -2.41 22.64
CA ARG A 27 13.71 -3.63 22.44
C ARG A 27 12.94 -4.89 22.02
N MET A 28 11.88 -4.80 21.21
CA MET A 28 11.30 -6.01 20.64
C MET A 28 11.79 -6.25 19.20
N ARG A 29 12.59 -7.30 19.03
CA ARG A 29 12.95 -7.79 17.69
C ARG A 29 11.66 -8.21 16.96
N PRO A 30 11.43 -7.71 15.74
CA PRO A 30 10.29 -8.16 14.95
C PRO A 30 10.42 -9.66 14.65
N GLN A 31 9.29 -10.37 14.66
CA GLN A 31 9.22 -11.80 14.33
C GLN A 31 8.66 -12.04 12.94
N LEU A 32 7.89 -11.06 12.42
CA LEU A 32 7.28 -11.11 11.10
C LEU A 32 7.36 -9.72 10.46
N VAL A 33 7.81 -9.68 9.21
CA VAL A 33 7.75 -8.49 8.37
C VAL A 33 6.83 -8.78 7.18
N ILE A 34 5.81 -7.94 7.00
CA ILE A 34 4.82 -8.06 5.94
C ILE A 34 5.04 -6.90 4.96
N PHE A 35 5.45 -7.23 3.75
CA PHE A 35 5.70 -6.26 2.69
C PHE A 35 4.50 -6.08 1.78
N ASP A 36 4.34 -4.87 1.24
CA ASP A 36 3.65 -4.67 -0.02
C ASP A 36 4.55 -5.04 -1.20
N TRP A 37 4.00 -5.05 -2.42
CA TRP A 37 4.72 -5.43 -3.64
C TRP A 37 5.14 -4.22 -4.48
N ALA A 38 4.20 -3.59 -5.21
CA ALA A 38 4.51 -2.53 -6.16
C ALA A 38 4.97 -1.25 -5.45
N GLY A 39 6.13 -0.72 -5.80
CA GLY A 39 6.72 0.44 -5.12
C GLY A 39 7.51 0.10 -3.85
N THR A 40 7.39 -1.14 -3.35
CA THR A 40 8.06 -1.61 -2.12
C THR A 40 9.11 -2.68 -2.42
N LEU A 41 8.73 -3.80 -3.03
CA LEU A 41 9.63 -4.90 -3.40
C LEU A 41 9.98 -4.91 -4.89
N VAL A 42 9.02 -4.56 -5.75
CA VAL A 42 9.12 -4.50 -7.21
C VAL A 42 8.49 -3.22 -7.75
N ASP A 43 8.58 -2.96 -9.05
CA ASP A 43 7.87 -1.88 -9.75
C ASP A 43 8.15 -0.50 -9.14
N PHE A 44 9.39 -0.05 -9.25
CA PHE A 44 9.80 1.28 -8.76
C PHE A 44 8.90 2.39 -9.33
N GLY A 45 8.18 3.09 -8.45
CA GLY A 45 7.24 4.17 -8.77
C GLY A 45 5.80 3.71 -9.01
N CYS A 46 5.44 2.44 -8.73
CA CYS A 46 4.10 1.90 -8.95
C CYS A 46 3.58 2.16 -10.38
N ARG A 47 4.38 1.79 -11.37
CA ARG A 47 4.13 2.12 -12.79
C ARG A 47 3.14 1.19 -13.46
N ALA A 48 3.19 -0.11 -13.16
CA ALA A 48 2.30 -1.10 -13.78
C ALA A 48 0.82 -0.78 -13.58
N PRO A 49 0.31 -0.59 -12.36
CA PRO A 49 -1.10 -0.26 -12.16
C PRO A 49 -1.46 1.12 -12.73
N LEU A 50 -0.53 2.09 -12.70
CA LEU A 50 -0.76 3.39 -13.31
C LEU A 50 -1.02 3.27 -14.81
N GLU A 51 -0.11 2.59 -15.55
CA GLU A 51 -0.25 2.36 -16.99
C GLU A 51 -1.58 1.67 -17.31
N ALA A 52 -1.92 0.63 -16.54
CA ALA A 52 -3.14 -0.13 -16.76
C ALA A 52 -4.42 0.71 -16.52
N PHE A 53 -4.44 1.58 -15.49
CA PHE A 53 -5.57 2.49 -15.26
C PHE A 53 -5.70 3.55 -16.35
N LEU A 54 -4.60 4.19 -16.75
CA LEU A 54 -4.63 5.18 -17.82
C LEU A 54 -5.17 4.58 -19.13
N ASP A 55 -4.70 3.39 -19.50
CA ASP A 55 -5.16 2.67 -20.70
C ASP A 55 -6.65 2.29 -20.59
N ALA A 56 -7.06 1.70 -19.47
CA ALA A 56 -8.44 1.24 -19.28
C ALA A 56 -9.44 2.39 -19.35
N PHE A 57 -9.19 3.49 -18.66
CA PHE A 57 -10.06 4.67 -18.70
C PHE A 57 -10.05 5.33 -20.08
N ALA A 58 -8.90 5.46 -20.73
CA ALA A 58 -8.80 6.03 -22.07
C ALA A 58 -9.58 5.20 -23.11
N ARG A 59 -9.45 3.86 -23.10
CA ARG A 59 -10.20 2.97 -23.99
C ARG A 59 -11.69 2.91 -23.70
N THR A 60 -12.12 3.33 -22.54
CA THR A 60 -13.54 3.46 -22.19
C THR A 60 -14.10 4.83 -22.60
N GLY A 61 -13.23 5.74 -23.11
CA GLY A 61 -13.63 7.10 -23.49
C GLY A 61 -13.62 8.11 -22.33
N LEU A 62 -13.05 7.75 -21.19
CA LEU A 62 -12.92 8.60 -19.99
C LEU A 62 -11.43 8.80 -19.62
N PRO A 63 -10.58 9.34 -20.50
CA PRO A 63 -9.16 9.49 -20.17
C PRO A 63 -8.97 10.30 -18.88
N ILE A 64 -8.09 9.82 -18.01
CA ILE A 64 -7.70 10.44 -16.74
C ILE A 64 -6.21 10.78 -16.75
N ASP A 65 -5.78 11.68 -15.89
CA ASP A 65 -4.37 11.97 -15.70
C ASP A 65 -3.72 11.08 -14.62
N GLU A 66 -2.39 11.11 -14.56
CA GLU A 66 -1.63 10.33 -13.58
C GLU A 66 -2.01 10.70 -12.15
N ALA A 67 -2.23 11.97 -11.85
CA ALA A 67 -2.57 12.42 -10.50
C ALA A 67 -3.89 11.82 -10.04
N THR A 68 -4.90 11.80 -10.91
CA THR A 68 -6.21 11.18 -10.66
C THR A 68 -6.05 9.66 -10.45
N ALA A 69 -5.29 8.99 -11.33
CA ALA A 69 -5.06 7.54 -11.24
C ALA A 69 -4.31 7.13 -9.95
N ARG A 70 -3.45 7.99 -9.40
CA ARG A 70 -2.64 7.67 -8.22
C ARG A 70 -3.33 7.83 -6.88
N ARG A 71 -4.39 8.64 -6.78
CA ARG A 71 -5.06 8.95 -5.51
C ARG A 71 -5.47 7.71 -4.69
N PRO A 72 -6.15 6.70 -5.26
CA PRO A 72 -6.56 5.51 -4.51
C PRO A 72 -5.52 4.37 -4.57
N MET A 73 -4.25 4.65 -4.89
CA MET A 73 -3.23 3.60 -4.99
C MET A 73 -3.09 2.84 -3.66
N GLY A 74 -2.80 1.55 -3.76
CA GLY A 74 -2.70 0.66 -2.61
C GLY A 74 -4.00 -0.07 -2.25
N ALA A 75 -5.18 0.44 -2.65
CA ALA A 75 -6.47 -0.22 -2.46
C ALA A 75 -6.65 -1.45 -3.36
N HIS A 76 -7.66 -2.28 -3.05
CA HIS A 76 -8.14 -3.33 -3.95
C HIS A 76 -8.50 -2.73 -5.32
N LYS A 77 -8.06 -3.34 -6.42
CA LYS A 77 -8.07 -2.69 -7.73
C LYS A 77 -9.46 -2.36 -8.29
N ARG A 78 -10.48 -3.15 -7.96
CA ARG A 78 -11.86 -2.82 -8.34
C ARG A 78 -12.41 -1.62 -7.56
N ASP A 79 -12.06 -1.52 -6.26
CA ASP A 79 -12.45 -0.38 -5.43
C ASP A 79 -11.71 0.88 -5.84
N HIS A 80 -10.45 0.77 -6.22
CA HIS A 80 -9.65 1.83 -6.83
C HIS A 80 -10.33 2.37 -8.11
N ALA A 81 -10.71 1.49 -9.05
CA ALA A 81 -11.44 1.88 -10.28
C ALA A 81 -12.78 2.56 -9.95
N ARG A 82 -13.51 2.02 -8.95
CA ARG A 82 -14.79 2.59 -8.49
C ARG A 82 -14.60 4.00 -7.93
N GLU A 83 -13.59 4.19 -7.10
CA GLU A 83 -13.31 5.51 -6.52
C GLU A 83 -13.00 6.54 -7.60
N ILE A 84 -12.14 6.21 -8.57
CA ILE A 84 -11.86 7.10 -9.71
C ILE A 84 -13.12 7.42 -10.50
N LEU A 85 -13.93 6.42 -10.82
CA LEU A 85 -15.17 6.60 -11.59
C LEU A 85 -16.17 7.53 -10.89
N HIS A 86 -16.14 7.57 -9.55
CA HIS A 86 -17.01 8.42 -8.74
C HIS A 86 -16.42 9.79 -8.38
N TYR A 87 -15.21 10.12 -8.80
CA TYR A 87 -14.74 11.51 -8.67
C TYR A 87 -15.67 12.44 -9.46
N PRO A 88 -16.08 13.59 -8.88
CA PRO A 88 -17.08 14.48 -9.49
C PRO A 88 -16.79 14.80 -10.96
N GLU A 89 -15.52 15.07 -11.27
CA GLU A 89 -15.08 15.40 -12.63
C GLU A 89 -15.15 14.23 -13.60
N VAL A 90 -14.86 12.99 -13.15
CA VAL A 90 -14.93 11.78 -13.96
C VAL A 90 -16.39 11.35 -14.16
N ALA A 91 -17.18 11.36 -13.08
CA ALA A 91 -18.59 11.02 -13.11
C ALA A 91 -19.40 12.00 -14.01
N ALA A 92 -19.09 13.30 -13.96
CA ALA A 92 -19.70 14.28 -14.85
C ALA A 92 -19.42 13.96 -16.31
N ARG A 93 -18.17 13.64 -16.66
CA ARG A 93 -17.76 13.26 -18.02
C ARG A 93 -18.39 11.96 -18.49
N ALA A 94 -18.57 10.97 -17.60
CA ALA A 94 -19.32 9.76 -17.95
C ALA A 94 -20.72 10.09 -18.46
N ARG A 95 -21.41 11.04 -17.82
CA ARG A 95 -22.77 11.47 -18.23
C ARG A 95 -22.75 12.34 -19.49
N THR A 96 -21.82 13.28 -19.62
CA THR A 96 -21.79 14.25 -20.73
C THR A 96 -21.18 13.67 -22.00
N ASP A 97 -20.04 12.98 -21.89
CA ASP A 97 -19.23 12.55 -23.03
C ASP A 97 -19.67 11.16 -23.53
N LEU A 98 -20.09 10.26 -22.61
CA LEU A 98 -20.50 8.90 -22.94
C LEU A 98 -22.02 8.68 -22.88
N ALA A 99 -22.80 9.64 -22.36
CA ALA A 99 -24.22 9.47 -22.03
C ALA A 99 -24.48 8.22 -21.15
N ARG A 100 -23.57 7.92 -20.20
CA ARG A 100 -23.62 6.78 -19.29
C ARG A 100 -23.55 7.22 -17.84
N GLU A 101 -24.30 6.54 -16.96
CA GLU A 101 -24.12 6.71 -15.52
C GLU A 101 -22.83 6.02 -15.05
N PRO A 102 -22.18 6.56 -14.00
CA PRO A 102 -21.03 5.92 -13.34
C PRO A 102 -21.49 4.75 -12.45
N ASP A 103 -22.09 3.74 -13.08
CA ASP A 103 -22.69 2.57 -12.43
C ASP A 103 -21.77 1.34 -12.43
N GLU A 104 -22.25 0.24 -11.85
CA GLU A 104 -21.51 -1.02 -11.81
C GLU A 104 -21.20 -1.59 -13.19
N ALA A 105 -22.05 -1.35 -14.20
CA ALA A 105 -21.81 -1.85 -15.58
C ALA A 105 -20.61 -1.13 -16.22
N LEU A 106 -20.52 0.19 -16.05
CA LEU A 106 -19.36 0.97 -16.50
C LEU A 106 -18.10 0.62 -15.72
N LEU A 107 -18.24 0.41 -14.41
CA LEU A 107 -17.14 -0.06 -13.56
C LEU A 107 -16.60 -1.43 -14.00
N ASP A 108 -17.49 -2.38 -14.30
CA ASP A 108 -17.10 -3.73 -14.74
C ASP A 108 -16.34 -3.68 -16.07
N GLU A 109 -16.75 -2.81 -17.00
CA GLU A 109 -16.05 -2.60 -18.26
C GLU A 109 -14.63 -2.05 -18.02
N ILE A 110 -14.51 -0.98 -17.21
CA ILE A 110 -13.22 -0.37 -16.88
C ILE A 110 -12.31 -1.40 -16.17
N TYR A 111 -12.86 -2.11 -15.18
CA TYR A 111 -12.08 -3.07 -14.40
C TYR A 111 -11.63 -4.28 -15.23
N THR A 112 -12.46 -4.75 -16.16
CA THR A 112 -12.07 -5.82 -17.08
C THR A 112 -10.91 -5.40 -17.97
N ARG A 113 -10.97 -4.19 -18.56
CA ARG A 113 -9.87 -3.62 -19.36
C ARG A 113 -8.60 -3.45 -18.55
N PHE A 114 -8.74 -2.89 -17.34
CA PHE A 114 -7.64 -2.72 -16.40
C PHE A 114 -6.97 -4.06 -16.08
N SER A 115 -7.76 -5.07 -15.71
CA SER A 115 -7.22 -6.38 -15.29
C SER A 115 -6.46 -7.07 -16.44
N SER A 116 -7.03 -7.03 -17.65
CA SER A 116 -6.37 -7.57 -18.85
C SER A 116 -5.05 -6.83 -19.14
N ARG A 117 -5.09 -5.49 -19.12
CA ARG A 117 -3.91 -4.68 -19.39
C ARG A 117 -2.82 -4.86 -18.33
N LEU A 118 -3.23 -4.92 -17.04
CA LEU A 118 -2.27 -5.12 -15.96
C LEU A 118 -1.50 -6.44 -16.12
N VAL A 119 -2.18 -7.55 -16.38
CA VAL A 119 -1.54 -8.85 -16.59
C VAL A 119 -0.55 -8.80 -17.76
N GLU A 120 -0.89 -8.09 -18.85
CA GLU A 120 0.01 -7.93 -20.01
C GLU A 120 1.29 -7.17 -19.65
N VAL A 121 1.20 -6.13 -18.81
CA VAL A 121 2.35 -5.26 -18.53
C VAL A 121 3.16 -5.69 -17.32
N LEU A 122 2.60 -6.45 -16.38
CA LEU A 122 3.28 -6.90 -15.16
C LEU A 122 4.68 -7.48 -15.37
N PRO A 123 4.95 -8.30 -16.43
CA PRO A 123 6.30 -8.81 -16.67
C PRO A 123 7.35 -7.70 -16.86
N ASN A 124 6.96 -6.54 -17.37
CA ASN A 124 7.87 -5.41 -17.59
C ASN A 124 8.19 -4.62 -16.31
N TYR A 125 7.46 -4.89 -15.22
CA TYR A 125 7.56 -4.19 -13.94
C TYR A 125 7.91 -5.11 -12.77
N ALA A 126 8.39 -6.33 -13.08
CA ALA A 126 8.79 -7.32 -12.07
C ALA A 126 10.21 -7.10 -11.52
N GLU A 127 10.91 -6.06 -11.97
CA GLU A 127 12.26 -5.74 -11.52
C GLU A 127 12.24 -5.38 -10.02
N ALA A 128 13.20 -5.93 -9.28
CA ALA A 128 13.33 -5.67 -7.85
C ALA A 128 13.68 -4.20 -7.57
N VAL A 129 13.00 -3.61 -6.61
CA VAL A 129 13.40 -2.30 -6.06
C VAL A 129 14.82 -2.40 -5.50
N PRO A 130 15.69 -1.40 -5.76
CA PRO A 130 17.06 -1.42 -5.25
C PRO A 130 17.13 -1.66 -3.74
N GLY A 131 17.87 -2.70 -3.35
CA GLY A 131 18.04 -3.12 -1.96
C GLY A 131 16.99 -4.11 -1.43
N ALA A 132 15.90 -4.37 -2.16
CA ALA A 132 14.85 -5.29 -1.69
C ALA A 132 15.39 -6.71 -1.48
N VAL A 133 16.10 -7.28 -2.46
CA VAL A 133 16.70 -8.63 -2.36
C VAL A 133 17.62 -8.75 -1.16
N ALA A 134 18.53 -7.78 -0.97
CA ALA A 134 19.46 -7.78 0.16
C ALA A 134 18.74 -7.65 1.51
N THR A 135 17.66 -6.88 1.56
CA THR A 135 16.82 -6.72 2.76
C THR A 135 16.11 -8.01 3.11
N LEU A 136 15.51 -8.71 2.13
CA LEU A 136 14.87 -10.00 2.36
C LEU A 136 15.89 -11.03 2.87
N GLN A 137 17.06 -11.11 2.24
CA GLN A 137 18.13 -12.01 2.68
C GLN A 137 18.58 -11.70 4.14
N TRP A 138 18.75 -10.41 4.47
CA TRP A 138 19.12 -9.98 5.80
C TRP A 138 18.10 -10.41 6.88
N LEU A 139 16.79 -10.39 6.54
CA LEU A 139 15.72 -10.87 7.42
C LEU A 139 15.79 -12.39 7.60
N TYR A 140 15.94 -13.14 6.51
CA TYR A 140 16.06 -14.60 6.55
C TYR A 140 17.28 -15.06 7.36
N ASP A 141 18.43 -14.42 7.19
CA ASP A 141 19.66 -14.74 7.94
C ASP A 141 19.49 -14.53 9.46
N ARG A 142 18.43 -13.85 9.87
CA ARG A 142 18.10 -13.57 11.27
C ARG A 142 16.84 -14.28 11.78
N ASP A 143 16.37 -15.28 11.05
CA ASP A 143 15.15 -16.02 11.39
C ASP A 143 13.92 -15.10 11.60
N ILE A 144 13.85 -13.96 10.88
CA ILE A 144 12.67 -13.11 10.84
C ILE A 144 11.80 -13.58 9.68
N ARG A 145 10.54 -13.93 9.99
CA ARG A 145 9.60 -14.40 8.97
C ARG A 145 9.27 -13.27 8.00
N VAL A 146 9.15 -13.61 6.73
CA VAL A 146 8.86 -12.67 5.66
C VAL A 146 7.58 -13.07 4.93
N ALA A 147 6.61 -12.19 4.91
CA ALA A 147 5.36 -12.37 4.19
C ALA A 147 5.01 -11.13 3.38
N SER A 148 3.95 -11.22 2.59
CA SER A 148 3.49 -10.08 1.81
C SER A 148 1.97 -10.02 1.71
N THR A 149 1.45 -8.80 1.54
CA THR A 149 0.07 -8.49 1.14
C THR A 149 0.10 -7.63 -0.09
N THR A 150 -0.95 -7.67 -0.90
CA THR A 150 -1.03 -6.86 -2.11
C THR A 150 -2.46 -6.42 -2.41
N GLY A 151 -2.61 -5.29 -3.08
CA GLY A 151 -3.87 -4.87 -3.69
C GLY A 151 -4.20 -5.60 -5.00
N TYR A 152 -3.31 -6.46 -5.49
CA TYR A 152 -3.53 -7.31 -6.65
C TYR A 152 -4.36 -8.54 -6.30
N THR A 153 -5.03 -9.11 -7.29
CA THR A 153 -5.71 -10.39 -7.19
C THR A 153 -4.73 -11.56 -7.33
N ARG A 154 -5.15 -12.76 -6.93
CA ARG A 154 -4.35 -13.98 -7.11
C ARG A 154 -3.95 -14.16 -8.58
N ALA A 155 -4.88 -13.99 -9.51
CA ALA A 155 -4.59 -14.13 -10.94
C ALA A 155 -3.50 -13.16 -11.46
N MET A 156 -3.44 -11.93 -10.92
CA MET A 156 -2.38 -10.98 -11.24
C MET A 156 -1.04 -11.43 -10.64
N MET A 157 -1.06 -11.93 -9.41
CA MET A 157 0.14 -12.40 -8.72
C MET A 157 0.69 -13.71 -9.31
N ASP A 158 -0.16 -14.59 -9.84
CA ASP A 158 0.28 -15.80 -10.56
C ASP A 158 1.16 -15.46 -11.79
N THR A 159 1.01 -14.24 -12.33
CA THR A 159 1.90 -13.73 -13.38
C THR A 159 3.18 -13.09 -12.80
N LEU A 160 3.04 -12.28 -11.75
CA LEU A 160 4.15 -11.47 -11.23
C LEU A 160 5.10 -12.28 -10.33
N GLU A 161 4.56 -13.09 -9.43
CA GLU A 161 5.31 -13.77 -8.37
C GLU A 161 6.44 -14.68 -8.91
N PRO A 162 6.23 -15.50 -9.97
CA PRO A 162 7.32 -16.33 -10.52
C PRO A 162 8.47 -15.52 -11.11
N ILE A 163 8.15 -14.38 -11.75
CA ILE A 163 9.16 -13.51 -12.37
C ILE A 163 9.98 -12.80 -11.29
N ALA A 164 9.30 -12.26 -10.29
CA ALA A 164 9.94 -11.60 -9.16
C ALA A 164 10.79 -12.58 -8.34
N ALA A 165 10.31 -13.83 -8.15
CA ALA A 165 11.08 -14.88 -7.48
C ALA A 165 12.37 -15.20 -8.23
N ALA A 166 12.34 -15.26 -9.55
CA ALA A 166 13.54 -15.44 -10.37
C ALA A 166 14.53 -14.27 -10.23
N ALA A 167 14.05 -13.07 -9.87
CA ALA A 167 14.85 -11.88 -9.56
C ALA A 167 15.28 -11.81 -8.09
N GLY A 168 14.98 -12.82 -7.27
CA GLY A 168 15.35 -12.90 -5.85
C GLY A 168 14.32 -12.31 -4.88
N ILE A 169 13.13 -11.94 -5.34
CA ILE A 169 12.02 -11.47 -4.50
C ILE A 169 11.09 -12.66 -4.24
N ALA A 170 11.27 -13.29 -3.08
CA ALA A 170 10.42 -14.38 -2.62
C ALA A 170 10.00 -14.16 -1.18
N THR A 171 8.73 -14.37 -0.88
CA THR A 171 8.17 -14.32 0.48
C THR A 171 7.62 -15.69 0.87
N GLU A 172 7.61 -16.03 2.16
CA GLU A 172 7.17 -17.32 2.66
C GLU A 172 5.64 -17.51 2.58
N ALA A 173 4.92 -16.39 2.49
CA ALA A 173 3.48 -16.37 2.30
C ALA A 173 3.05 -15.04 1.67
N LEU A 174 2.07 -15.13 0.79
CA LEU A 174 1.41 -14.00 0.16
C LEU A 174 -0.10 -14.14 0.37
N ILE A 175 -0.76 -13.01 0.68
CA ILE A 175 -2.22 -12.89 0.67
C ILE A 175 -2.60 -11.77 -0.31
N CYS A 176 -3.42 -12.13 -1.30
CA CYS A 176 -3.95 -11.23 -2.32
C CYS A 176 -5.25 -10.56 -1.85
N ALA A 177 -5.61 -9.45 -2.48
CA ALA A 177 -6.76 -8.65 -2.07
C ALA A 177 -8.10 -9.40 -2.22
N ASP A 178 -8.21 -10.35 -3.14
CA ASP A 178 -9.40 -11.19 -3.37
C ASP A 178 -9.45 -12.44 -2.49
N GLU A 179 -8.46 -12.68 -1.65
CA GLU A 179 -8.42 -13.80 -0.72
C GLU A 179 -8.94 -13.45 0.68
N VAL A 180 -9.33 -12.20 0.92
CA VAL A 180 -9.87 -11.70 2.18
C VAL A 180 -11.24 -11.07 1.99
N VAL A 181 -12.06 -11.03 3.05
CA VAL A 181 -13.41 -10.46 3.00
C VAL A 181 -13.41 -8.97 2.63
N GLN A 182 -12.33 -8.26 2.96
CA GLN A 182 -12.14 -6.86 2.61
C GLN A 182 -10.63 -6.59 2.56
N GLY A 183 -10.17 -6.00 1.46
CA GLY A 183 -8.80 -5.54 1.29
C GLY A 183 -8.48 -4.30 2.13
N ARG A 184 -7.30 -3.78 1.95
CA ARG A 184 -6.82 -2.55 2.59
C ARG A 184 -7.85 -1.42 2.53
N PRO A 185 -8.02 -0.65 3.58
CA PRO A 185 -7.21 -0.60 4.82
C PRO A 185 -7.63 -1.59 5.92
N ALA A 186 -8.52 -2.55 5.62
CA ALA A 186 -8.91 -3.58 6.58
C ALA A 186 -7.73 -4.53 6.88
N PRO A 187 -7.55 -4.97 8.15
CA PRO A 187 -6.34 -5.68 8.59
C PRO A 187 -6.35 -7.19 8.36
N TRP A 188 -7.32 -7.71 7.61
CA TRP A 188 -7.59 -9.14 7.55
C TRP A 188 -6.42 -9.97 7.00
N ALA A 189 -5.72 -9.45 5.98
CA ALA A 189 -4.55 -10.12 5.43
C ALA A 189 -3.42 -10.19 6.45
N CYS A 190 -3.17 -9.11 7.19
CA CYS A 190 -2.17 -9.05 8.24
C CYS A 190 -2.48 -10.02 9.39
N PHE A 191 -3.73 -10.12 9.84
CA PHE A 191 -4.14 -11.06 10.88
C PHE A 191 -3.95 -12.51 10.44
N ARG A 192 -4.35 -12.87 9.22
CA ARG A 192 -4.18 -14.23 8.68
C ARG A 192 -2.71 -14.61 8.56
N LEU A 193 -1.82 -13.67 8.18
CA LEU A 193 -0.39 -13.93 8.12
C LEU A 193 0.20 -14.09 9.52
N ALA A 194 -0.17 -13.25 10.49
CA ALA A 194 0.29 -13.37 11.87
C ALA A 194 -0.16 -14.71 12.49
N GLU A 195 -1.41 -15.11 12.27
CA GLU A 195 -1.92 -16.43 12.68
C GLU A 195 -1.14 -17.58 12.03
N ARG A 196 -0.94 -17.52 10.70
CA ARG A 196 -0.20 -18.55 9.95
C ARG A 196 1.20 -18.78 10.49
N PHE A 197 1.89 -17.72 10.93
CA PHE A 197 3.25 -17.80 11.47
C PHE A 197 3.28 -17.90 13.00
N GLY A 198 2.13 -17.91 13.68
CA GLY A 198 2.05 -17.99 15.13
C GLY A 198 2.64 -16.79 15.85
N VAL A 199 2.60 -15.59 15.26
CA VAL A 199 3.19 -14.37 15.81
C VAL A 199 2.16 -13.57 16.59
N TYR A 200 2.42 -13.35 17.88
CA TYR A 200 1.65 -12.52 18.80
C TYR A 200 2.57 -11.95 19.90
N PRO A 201 2.33 -10.72 20.39
CA PRO A 201 1.31 -9.73 19.97
C PRO A 201 1.63 -9.11 18.60
N MET A 202 0.63 -8.47 17.99
CA MET A 202 0.75 -7.84 16.66
C MET A 202 1.86 -6.78 16.60
N ALA A 203 2.21 -6.17 17.74
CA ALA A 203 3.35 -5.26 17.86
C ALA A 203 4.72 -5.90 17.51
N ARG A 204 4.80 -7.25 17.44
CA ARG A 204 5.98 -7.97 16.93
C ARG A 204 6.00 -8.12 15.42
N CYS A 205 5.00 -7.61 14.74
CA CYS A 205 4.90 -7.60 13.30
C CYS A 205 5.19 -6.19 12.77
N LEU A 206 5.95 -6.10 11.67
CA LEU A 206 6.12 -4.88 10.89
C LEU A 206 5.28 -4.98 9.63
N LYS A 207 4.59 -3.90 9.26
CA LYS A 207 4.00 -3.71 7.93
C LYS A 207 4.83 -2.68 7.19
N ILE A 208 5.27 -3.00 5.98
CA ILE A 208 6.07 -2.12 5.12
C ILE A 208 5.32 -1.91 3.80
N GLY A 209 5.12 -0.67 3.41
CA GLY A 209 4.49 -0.34 2.14
C GLY A 209 4.80 1.09 1.72
N ASP A 210 4.22 1.54 0.63
CA ASP A 210 4.54 2.83 0.01
C ASP A 210 3.33 3.77 -0.10
N THR A 211 2.15 3.32 0.35
CA THR A 211 0.89 4.07 0.25
C THR A 211 0.24 4.31 1.61
N PRO A 212 -0.63 5.34 1.73
CA PRO A 212 -1.49 5.52 2.90
C PRO A 212 -2.34 4.29 3.24
N ALA A 213 -2.78 3.52 2.24
CA ALA A 213 -3.56 2.29 2.43
C ALA A 213 -2.74 1.19 3.13
N ASP A 214 -1.45 1.05 2.82
CA ASP A 214 -0.53 0.14 3.51
C ASP A 214 -0.35 0.51 4.97
N ILE A 215 -0.13 1.80 5.20
CA ILE A 215 0.07 2.33 6.55
C ILE A 215 -1.18 2.04 7.39
N ALA A 216 -2.36 2.36 6.87
CA ALA A 216 -3.63 2.11 7.55
C ALA A 216 -3.88 0.61 7.79
N GLU A 217 -3.53 -0.29 6.84
CA GLU A 217 -3.62 -1.75 7.03
C GLU A 217 -2.80 -2.20 8.25
N GLY A 218 -1.54 -1.75 8.34
CA GLY A 218 -0.67 -2.07 9.48
C GLY A 218 -1.16 -1.49 10.81
N LEU A 219 -1.58 -0.24 10.82
CA LEU A 219 -2.12 0.44 12.02
C LEU A 219 -3.40 -0.24 12.52
N ASN A 220 -4.33 -0.55 11.60
CA ASN A 220 -5.59 -1.23 11.94
C ASN A 220 -5.33 -2.65 12.44
N ALA A 221 -4.23 -3.28 12.03
CA ALA A 221 -3.80 -4.56 12.57
C ALA A 221 -3.10 -4.47 13.93
N GLY A 222 -2.80 -3.27 14.44
CA GLY A 222 -2.01 -3.08 15.66
C GLY A 222 -0.51 -3.40 15.48
N MET A 223 -0.02 -3.34 14.25
CA MET A 223 1.38 -3.54 13.89
C MET A 223 2.18 -2.24 13.94
N VAL A 224 3.50 -2.36 13.95
CA VAL A 224 4.36 -1.23 13.61
C VAL A 224 4.33 -1.05 12.10
N SER A 225 3.81 0.08 11.64
CA SER A 225 3.64 0.38 10.23
C SER A 225 4.70 1.37 9.75
N LEU A 226 5.50 0.95 8.79
CA LEU A 226 6.57 1.73 8.18
C LEU A 226 6.24 2.01 6.71
N ALA A 227 6.75 3.12 6.21
CA ALA A 227 6.60 3.45 4.80
C ALA A 227 7.95 3.55 4.10
N VAL A 228 7.98 3.28 2.78
CA VAL A 228 9.07 3.63 1.87
C VAL A 228 8.63 4.79 0.97
N SER A 229 9.47 5.80 0.81
CA SER A 229 9.08 7.02 0.10
C SER A 229 9.58 7.07 -1.34
N GLU A 230 10.86 6.77 -1.57
CA GLU A 230 11.54 7.09 -2.82
C GLU A 230 11.11 6.20 -3.98
N SER A 231 10.89 4.90 -3.71
CA SER A 231 10.44 3.93 -4.72
C SER A 231 8.93 3.85 -4.88
N GLY A 232 8.18 4.56 -4.04
CA GLY A 232 6.74 4.38 -3.90
C GLY A 232 5.88 5.26 -4.80
N ASN A 233 4.58 5.02 -4.70
CA ASN A 233 3.52 5.77 -5.38
C ASN A 233 3.57 7.27 -5.10
N GLU A 234 3.94 7.66 -3.86
CA GLU A 234 3.92 9.06 -3.45
C GLU A 234 4.97 9.92 -4.18
N VAL A 235 6.06 9.34 -4.64
CA VAL A 235 7.00 9.95 -5.59
C VAL A 235 6.56 9.67 -7.02
N GLY A 236 6.20 8.44 -7.34
CA GLY A 236 5.53 8.05 -8.58
C GLY A 236 6.39 8.09 -9.84
N LEU A 237 7.69 8.29 -9.75
CA LEU A 237 8.62 8.32 -10.88
C LEU A 237 9.33 6.97 -11.04
N SER A 238 9.69 6.62 -12.26
CA SER A 238 10.62 5.52 -12.48
C SER A 238 12.00 5.86 -11.89
N LEU A 239 12.80 4.83 -11.59
CA LEU A 239 14.16 5.02 -11.08
C LEU A 239 14.99 5.92 -12.01
N THR A 240 14.89 5.73 -13.33
CA THR A 240 15.58 6.55 -14.32
C THR A 240 15.11 7.99 -14.31
N ALA A 241 13.79 8.22 -14.24
CA ALA A 241 13.24 9.57 -14.20
C ALA A 241 13.62 10.31 -12.90
N LEU A 242 13.60 9.61 -11.77
CA LEU A 242 14.02 10.16 -10.49
C LEU A 242 15.52 10.52 -10.49
N ALA A 243 16.37 9.65 -11.04
CA ALA A 243 17.80 9.88 -11.15
C ALA A 243 18.16 11.05 -12.10
N ALA A 244 17.30 11.34 -13.06
CA ALA A 244 17.48 12.47 -13.99
C ALA A 244 17.13 13.83 -13.38
N LEU A 245 16.48 13.88 -12.19
CA LEU A 245 16.16 15.12 -11.51
C LEU A 245 17.41 15.78 -10.93
N GLY A 246 17.43 17.14 -10.93
CA GLY A 246 18.40 17.88 -10.14
C GLY A 246 18.20 17.60 -8.64
N ALA A 247 19.29 17.68 -7.87
CA ALA A 247 19.31 17.31 -6.45
C ALA A 247 18.25 18.02 -5.59
N ASP A 248 17.92 19.28 -5.89
CA ASP A 248 16.90 20.03 -5.15
C ASP A 248 15.49 19.55 -5.46
N ALA A 249 15.18 19.30 -6.73
CA ALA A 249 13.89 18.76 -7.16
C ALA A 249 13.66 17.35 -6.58
N HIS A 250 14.67 16.49 -6.66
CA HIS A 250 14.64 15.15 -6.05
C HIS A 250 14.34 15.25 -4.54
N ARG A 251 15.13 16.03 -3.78
CA ARG A 251 14.91 16.21 -2.34
C ARG A 251 13.52 16.77 -2.01
N SER A 252 13.03 17.72 -2.80
CA SER A 252 11.71 18.32 -2.59
C SER A 252 10.60 17.30 -2.78
N LEU A 253 10.68 16.49 -3.85
CA LEU A 253 9.70 15.47 -4.17
C LEU A 253 9.64 14.37 -3.09
N VAL A 254 10.80 13.85 -2.69
CA VAL A 254 10.90 12.81 -1.63
C VAL A 254 10.38 13.35 -0.30
N ARG A 255 10.75 14.58 0.10
CA ARG A 255 10.21 15.20 1.33
C ARG A 255 8.69 15.36 1.30
N GLY A 256 8.11 15.72 0.16
CA GLY A 256 6.67 15.79 0.00
C GLY A 256 6.00 14.42 0.21
N ALA A 257 6.57 13.37 -0.35
CA ALA A 257 6.14 11.99 -0.14
C ALA A 257 6.24 11.58 1.33
N GLU A 258 7.39 11.84 1.98
CA GLU A 258 7.59 11.56 3.41
C GLU A 258 6.55 12.27 4.29
N GLN A 259 6.22 13.52 4.01
CA GLN A 259 5.22 14.28 4.76
C GLN A 259 3.83 13.64 4.66
N ARG A 260 3.40 13.22 3.45
CA ARG A 260 2.11 12.54 3.25
C ARG A 260 2.05 11.20 3.96
N LEU A 261 3.11 10.40 3.87
CA LEU A 261 3.19 9.10 4.54
C LEU A 261 3.22 9.24 6.07
N ARG A 262 3.91 10.24 6.62
CA ARG A 262 3.85 10.57 8.05
C ARG A 262 2.46 11.03 8.48
N ALA A 263 1.81 11.86 7.67
CA ALA A 263 0.44 12.32 7.94
C ALA A 263 -0.58 11.18 7.91
N ALA A 264 -0.32 10.10 7.14
CA ALA A 264 -1.10 8.87 7.16
C ALA A 264 -0.88 8.02 8.42
N GLY A 265 0.05 8.38 9.30
CA GLY A 265 0.29 7.73 10.58
C GLY A 265 1.46 6.74 10.59
N ALA A 266 2.32 6.72 9.58
CA ALA A 266 3.51 5.85 9.58
C ALA A 266 4.37 6.11 10.82
N HIS A 267 4.75 5.05 11.54
CA HIS A 267 5.64 5.12 12.71
C HIS A 267 7.05 5.58 12.30
N ALA A 268 7.51 5.18 11.11
CA ALA A 268 8.69 5.72 10.47
C ALA A 268 8.52 5.72 8.94
N VAL A 269 9.24 6.62 8.28
CA VAL A 269 9.33 6.65 6.81
C VAL A 269 10.80 6.47 6.46
N LEU A 270 11.09 5.39 5.76
CA LEU A 270 12.38 5.06 5.17
C LEU A 270 12.42 5.66 3.76
N ARG A 271 13.58 6.09 3.30
CA ARG A 271 13.71 6.52 1.90
C ARG A 271 13.66 5.33 0.95
N SER A 272 14.32 4.24 1.36
CA SER A 272 14.40 3.00 0.61
C SER A 272 14.18 1.81 1.53
N VAL A 273 13.65 0.72 0.99
CA VAL A 273 13.55 -0.56 1.70
C VAL A 273 14.92 -1.07 2.19
N ALA A 274 16.01 -0.66 1.55
CA ALA A 274 17.38 -0.97 1.97
C ALA A 274 17.76 -0.41 3.35
N GLU A 275 17.01 0.58 3.86
CA GLU A 275 17.25 1.16 5.19
C GLU A 275 16.61 0.34 6.33
N LEU A 276 15.73 -0.63 6.00
CA LEU A 276 15.01 -1.42 6.99
C LEU A 276 15.92 -2.19 7.94
N PRO A 277 17.00 -2.87 7.49
CA PRO A 277 17.93 -3.53 8.39
C PRO A 277 18.51 -2.60 9.47
N ALA A 278 19.03 -1.46 9.05
CA ALA A 278 19.62 -0.48 9.97
C ALA A 278 18.56 0.12 10.92
N TRP A 279 17.35 0.35 10.44
CA TRP A 279 16.23 0.81 11.28
C TRP A 279 15.88 -0.22 12.36
N ILE A 280 15.77 -1.52 12.01
CA ILE A 280 15.50 -2.60 12.98
C ILE A 280 16.62 -2.66 14.03
N GLU A 281 17.90 -2.61 13.62
CA GLU A 281 19.04 -2.64 14.55
C GLU A 281 19.02 -1.47 15.54
N GLN A 282 18.65 -0.27 15.09
CA GLN A 282 18.50 0.91 15.95
C GLN A 282 17.38 0.75 16.99
N GLN A 283 16.30 0.01 16.68
CA GLN A 283 15.23 -0.25 17.65
C GLN A 283 15.66 -1.28 18.72
N LEU A 284 16.71 -2.06 18.47
CA LEU A 284 17.23 -3.08 19.38
C LEU A 284 18.34 -2.56 20.30
N ALA A 285 18.98 -1.46 19.92
CA ALA A 285 20.06 -0.81 20.69
C ALA A 285 19.48 -0.02 21.88
#